data_807164907fc3bd81818c7b1ee42faa04
#
_entry.id   807164907fc3bd81818c7b1ee42faa04
#
_cell.length_a   1.000
_cell.length_b   1.000
_cell.length_c   1.000
_cell.angle_alpha   90.00
_cell.angle_beta   90.00
_cell.angle_gamma   90.00
#
_symmetry.space_group_name_H-M   'P 1'
#
loop_
_entity.id
_entity.type
_entity.pdbx_description
1 polymer ?
#
loop_
_entity_poly.entity_id
_entity_poly.type
_entity_poly.pdbx_seq_one_letter_code
_entity_poly.pdbx_strand_id
1 'polypeptide(L)'
;IYVFAQQDNGAAVTSTHINDGKTWTPLQALPENMQNADYSSVMAWGNQLYILADNDLYCSSDGKSWSKMGTNTKFEKLIAGVHSEHNCKLYAIDTNNHFMESTDALVWDTNGEVPANFPKNQLSYTAYPLVTNKFIDRMVLMGENPIATDTTSTVWTRLTTEDSWADYPTAAYDSFYCPKLANIAMIHYNDQLYAFGGPGKSFGKDIPAFSRFYGSTDQGVTWKPVSRYVFFPTEFTDLYNQADGNYSYVVDKNNFLWIIWSRSGEVWRGRINKLGFDSKE
;
A
#
# COMPACT_ATOMS: atom_id res chain seq x y z
N ILE A 1 -15.85 2.02 -4.60
CA ILE A 1 -14.56 2.59 -4.21
C ILE A 1 -14.83 3.89 -3.47
N TYR A 2 -14.14 4.08 -2.38
CA TYR A 2 -14.13 5.33 -1.63
C TYR A 2 -12.82 6.07 -1.90
N VAL A 3 -12.91 7.36 -2.09
CA VAL A 3 -11.75 8.24 -2.23
C VAL A 3 -11.83 9.30 -1.14
N PHE A 4 -10.75 9.43 -0.43
CA PHE A 4 -10.56 10.45 0.59
C PHE A 4 -9.56 11.47 0.06
N ALA A 5 -9.97 12.71 -0.01
CA ALA A 5 -9.14 13.79 -0.53
C ALA A 5 -9.26 15.03 0.36
N GLN A 6 -8.17 15.74 0.47
CA GLN A 6 -8.12 17.04 1.10
C GLN A 6 -8.23 18.13 0.02
N GLN A 7 -9.06 19.11 0.23
CA GLN A 7 -9.13 20.28 -0.64
C GLN A 7 -7.98 21.25 -0.36
N ASP A 8 -7.67 22.10 -1.31
CA ASP A 8 -6.61 23.13 -1.17
C ASP A 8 -6.82 24.07 0.04
N ASN A 9 -8.06 24.23 0.49
CA ASN A 9 -8.40 25.00 1.68
C ASN A 9 -8.27 24.21 3.00
N GLY A 10 -7.77 22.98 2.95
CA GLY A 10 -7.61 22.11 4.10
C GLY A 10 -8.85 21.32 4.49
N ALA A 11 -10.01 21.54 3.86
CA ALA A 11 -11.20 20.76 4.15
C ALA A 11 -11.11 19.36 3.58
N ALA A 12 -11.35 18.36 4.41
CA ALA A 12 -11.40 16.98 4.00
C ALA A 12 -12.73 16.64 3.33
N VAL A 13 -12.66 15.98 2.19
CA VAL A 13 -13.83 15.52 1.44
C VAL A 13 -13.72 14.03 1.18
N THR A 14 -14.81 13.33 1.36
CA THR A 14 -14.94 11.95 0.92
C THR A 14 -15.77 11.89 -0.35
N SER A 15 -15.40 11.00 -1.25
CA SER A 15 -16.17 10.73 -2.46
C SER A 15 -16.38 9.25 -2.63
N THR A 16 -17.54 8.86 -3.11
CA THR A 16 -17.81 7.49 -3.54
C THR A 16 -18.00 7.46 -5.04
N HIS A 17 -17.55 6.39 -5.64
CA HIS A 17 -17.69 6.15 -7.04
C HIS A 17 -18.64 4.98 -7.28
N ILE A 18 -19.45 5.08 -8.28
CA ILE A 18 -20.39 4.03 -8.69
C ILE A 18 -19.87 3.34 -9.94
N ASN A 19 -19.30 2.15 -9.81
CA ASN A 19 -19.02 1.13 -10.82
C ASN A 19 -18.25 1.50 -12.11
N ASP A 20 -18.31 2.71 -12.62
CA ASP A 20 -17.77 3.07 -13.94
C ASP A 20 -16.52 3.95 -13.90
N GLY A 21 -16.14 4.45 -12.73
CA GLY A 21 -14.99 5.36 -12.54
C GLY A 21 -15.19 6.76 -13.12
N LYS A 22 -16.40 7.08 -13.54
CA LYS A 22 -16.68 8.37 -14.21
C LYS A 22 -17.56 9.28 -13.38
N THR A 23 -18.48 8.70 -12.63
CA THR A 23 -19.44 9.46 -11.84
C THR A 23 -19.06 9.37 -10.37
N TRP A 24 -18.67 10.50 -9.79
CA TRP A 24 -18.35 10.63 -8.38
C TRP A 24 -19.52 11.25 -7.63
N THR A 25 -19.93 10.58 -6.57
CA THR A 25 -20.93 11.13 -5.67
C THR A 25 -20.22 11.65 -4.44
N PRO A 26 -20.20 12.98 -4.21
CA PRO A 26 -19.63 13.55 -3.00
C PRO A 26 -20.34 13.01 -1.77
N LEU A 27 -19.56 12.63 -0.77
CA LEU A 27 -20.04 12.32 0.56
C LEU A 27 -19.96 13.57 1.45
N GLN A 28 -20.32 13.40 2.70
CA GLN A 28 -20.16 14.44 3.69
C GLN A 28 -18.69 14.66 4.01
N ALA A 29 -18.30 15.88 4.30
CA ALA A 29 -16.99 16.18 4.85
C ALA A 29 -16.75 15.41 6.16
N LEU A 30 -15.49 15.07 6.42
CA LEU A 30 -15.14 14.44 7.69
C LEU A 30 -15.51 15.35 8.87
N PRO A 31 -15.91 14.77 10.02
CA PRO A 31 -16.20 15.52 11.23
C PRO A 31 -15.06 16.44 11.64
N GLU A 32 -15.38 17.54 12.34
CA GLU A 32 -14.39 18.54 12.76
C GLU A 32 -13.23 17.93 13.58
N ASN A 33 -13.53 16.93 14.40
CA ASN A 33 -12.53 16.21 15.18
C ASN A 33 -11.67 15.23 14.35
N MET A 34 -11.84 15.18 13.04
CA MET A 34 -11.07 14.35 12.11
C MET A 34 -10.36 15.19 11.03
N GLN A 35 -10.20 16.50 11.24
CA GLN A 35 -9.55 17.38 10.26
C GLN A 35 -8.07 17.02 10.00
N ASN A 36 -7.41 16.38 10.97
CA ASN A 36 -6.04 15.89 10.85
C ASN A 36 -5.99 14.40 10.44
N ALA A 37 -6.97 13.95 9.66
CA ALA A 37 -7.01 12.57 9.19
C ALA A 37 -5.82 12.28 8.26
N ASP A 38 -5.16 11.14 8.51
CA ASP A 38 -4.11 10.64 7.64
C ASP A 38 -4.71 9.86 6.47
N TYR A 39 -4.81 10.52 5.32
CA TYR A 39 -5.34 9.91 4.10
C TYR A 39 -4.48 8.77 3.55
N SER A 40 -3.23 8.66 3.99
CA SER A 40 -2.36 7.54 3.65
C SER A 40 -2.63 6.30 4.54
N SER A 41 -3.41 6.47 5.60
CA SER A 41 -3.81 5.42 6.54
C SER A 41 -5.32 5.15 6.48
N VAL A 42 -5.83 4.95 5.28
CA VAL A 42 -7.23 4.56 5.04
C VAL A 42 -7.28 3.14 4.56
N MET A 43 -8.16 2.33 5.13
CA MET A 43 -8.38 0.98 4.64
C MET A 43 -9.82 0.51 4.81
N ALA A 44 -10.20 -0.45 3.98
CA ALA A 44 -11.40 -1.24 4.14
C ALA A 44 -11.04 -2.60 4.73
N TRP A 45 -11.75 -2.99 5.80
CA TRP A 45 -11.62 -4.30 6.40
C TRP A 45 -12.97 -4.77 6.97
N GLY A 46 -13.29 -6.03 6.74
CA GLY A 46 -14.65 -6.49 6.95
C GLY A 46 -15.61 -5.66 6.07
N ASN A 47 -16.67 -5.17 6.67
CA ASN A 47 -17.61 -4.28 6.00
C ASN A 47 -17.49 -2.83 6.48
N GLN A 48 -16.31 -2.44 6.92
CA GLN A 48 -16.06 -1.11 7.48
C GLN A 48 -14.85 -0.44 6.83
N LEU A 49 -14.87 0.87 6.87
CA LEU A 49 -13.75 1.75 6.54
C LEU A 49 -13.09 2.17 7.84
N TYR A 50 -11.77 2.25 7.82
CA TYR A 50 -10.95 2.70 8.94
C TYR A 50 -10.03 3.83 8.47
N ILE A 51 -9.83 4.81 9.34
CA ILE A 51 -8.93 5.94 9.11
C ILE A 51 -8.28 6.36 10.42
N LEU A 52 -7.08 6.89 10.36
CA LEU A 52 -6.43 7.54 11.50
C LEU A 52 -6.68 9.04 11.46
N ALA A 53 -6.95 9.61 12.62
CA ALA A 53 -6.94 11.05 12.85
C ALA A 53 -6.35 11.32 14.23
N ASP A 54 -5.32 12.18 14.31
CA ASP A 54 -4.57 12.48 15.53
C ASP A 54 -4.10 11.20 16.28
N ASN A 55 -3.62 10.21 15.52
CA ASN A 55 -3.21 8.90 16.01
C ASN A 55 -4.34 8.02 16.62
N ASP A 56 -5.57 8.48 16.55
CA ASP A 56 -6.75 7.71 16.96
C ASP A 56 -7.37 6.99 15.77
N LEU A 57 -7.90 5.82 16.03
CA LEU A 57 -8.59 5.00 15.04
C LEU A 57 -10.07 5.35 15.00
N TYR A 58 -10.57 5.61 13.81
CA TYR A 58 -11.99 5.83 13.51
C TYR A 58 -12.49 4.79 12.53
N CYS A 59 -13.77 4.44 12.65
CA CYS A 59 -14.43 3.53 11.72
C CYS A 59 -15.74 4.11 11.20
N SER A 60 -16.15 3.62 10.03
CA SER A 60 -17.42 3.95 9.39
C SER A 60 -17.91 2.78 8.53
N SER A 61 -19.20 2.53 8.53
CA SER A 61 -19.83 1.55 7.63
C SER A 61 -20.31 2.15 6.30
N ASP A 62 -20.39 3.48 6.22
CA ASP A 62 -21.01 4.19 5.08
C ASP A 62 -20.11 5.31 4.50
N GLY A 63 -18.95 5.57 5.12
CA GLY A 63 -18.05 6.67 4.76
C GLY A 63 -18.58 8.07 5.11
N LYS A 64 -19.70 8.16 5.82
CA LYS A 64 -20.35 9.42 6.20
C LYS A 64 -20.34 9.63 7.70
N SER A 65 -20.75 8.61 8.42
CA SER A 65 -20.83 8.63 9.87
C SER A 65 -19.62 7.93 10.44
N TRP A 66 -18.83 8.64 11.22
CA TRP A 66 -17.59 8.15 11.78
C TRP A 66 -17.66 8.06 13.31
N SER A 67 -17.15 6.97 13.83
CA SER A 67 -17.04 6.75 15.27
C SER A 67 -15.61 6.48 15.66
N LYS A 68 -15.14 7.16 16.70
CA LYS A 68 -13.83 6.85 17.30
C LYS A 68 -13.89 5.47 17.95
N MET A 69 -12.89 4.64 17.64
CA MET A 69 -12.74 3.36 18.29
C MET A 69 -12.27 3.52 19.74
N GLY A 70 -12.81 2.71 20.63
CA GLY A 70 -12.49 2.75 22.07
C GLY A 70 -11.17 2.08 22.45
N THR A 71 -10.18 2.11 21.56
CA THR A 71 -8.86 1.54 21.82
C THR A 71 -7.98 2.48 22.64
N ASN A 72 -7.14 1.94 23.53
CA ASN A 72 -6.12 2.71 24.26
C ASN A 72 -4.81 2.86 23.46
N THR A 73 -4.69 2.19 22.31
CA THR A 73 -3.50 2.25 21.47
C THR A 73 -3.56 3.49 20.58
N LYS A 74 -2.44 4.18 20.46
CA LYS A 74 -2.23 5.25 19.50
C LYS A 74 -1.44 4.72 18.31
N PHE A 75 -1.90 5.03 17.11
CA PHE A 75 -1.35 4.48 15.88
C PHE A 75 -0.64 5.54 15.08
N GLU A 76 0.47 5.15 14.47
CA GLU A 76 1.17 5.97 13.49
C GLU A 76 0.68 5.65 12.07
N LYS A 77 0.42 4.35 11.80
CA LYS A 77 0.04 3.91 10.46
C LYS A 77 -0.86 2.69 10.48
N LEU A 78 -1.90 2.69 9.67
CA LEU A 78 -2.60 1.47 9.28
C LEU A 78 -1.84 0.80 8.13
N ILE A 79 -1.62 -0.50 8.24
CA ILE A 79 -0.78 -1.24 7.31
C ILE A 79 -1.61 -2.02 6.31
N ALA A 80 -2.46 -2.92 6.81
CA ALA A 80 -3.25 -3.79 5.98
C ALA A 80 -4.40 -4.44 6.74
N GLY A 81 -5.42 -4.86 6.01
CA GLY A 81 -6.49 -5.72 6.52
C GLY A 81 -6.52 -7.02 5.74
N VAL A 82 -6.43 -8.14 6.46
CA VAL A 82 -6.67 -9.47 5.89
C VAL A 82 -8.09 -9.87 6.19
N HIS A 83 -8.77 -10.37 5.19
CA HIS A 83 -10.10 -10.98 5.37
C HIS A 83 -10.16 -12.24 4.51
N SER A 84 -9.90 -13.36 5.13
CA SER A 84 -10.02 -14.69 4.53
C SER A 84 -10.88 -15.58 5.42
N GLU A 85 -11.28 -16.73 4.92
CA GLU A 85 -12.08 -17.72 5.67
C GLU A 85 -11.44 -18.14 7.01
N HIS A 86 -10.11 -18.09 7.07
CA HIS A 86 -9.36 -18.58 8.24
C HIS A 86 -8.54 -17.51 8.95
N ASN A 87 -8.44 -16.32 8.38
CA ASN A 87 -7.63 -15.25 8.95
C ASN A 87 -8.30 -13.91 8.67
N CYS A 88 -8.70 -13.24 9.74
CA CYS A 88 -9.35 -11.94 9.69
C CYS A 88 -8.65 -11.04 10.69
N LYS A 89 -7.67 -10.25 10.20
CA LYS A 89 -6.84 -9.38 11.03
C LYS A 89 -6.62 -8.02 10.40
N LEU A 90 -6.55 -7.02 11.26
CA LEU A 90 -5.99 -5.71 10.97
C LEU A 90 -4.56 -5.63 11.48
N TYR A 91 -3.72 -4.95 10.72
CA TYR A 91 -2.33 -4.66 11.07
C TYR A 91 -2.08 -3.16 11.07
N ALA A 92 -1.31 -2.71 12.04
CA ALA A 92 -0.95 -1.31 12.23
C ALA A 92 0.46 -1.16 12.81
N ILE A 93 0.98 0.05 12.78
CA ILE A 93 2.16 0.46 13.56
C ILE A 93 1.66 1.44 14.62
N ASP A 94 2.04 1.22 15.87
CA ASP A 94 1.78 2.17 16.94
C ASP A 94 2.82 3.30 17.00
N THR A 95 2.56 4.30 17.80
CA THR A 95 3.47 5.45 17.98
C THR A 95 4.79 5.09 18.66
N ASN A 96 4.91 3.89 19.22
CA ASN A 96 6.14 3.36 19.83
C ASN A 96 6.91 2.42 18.89
N ASN A 97 6.50 2.31 17.64
CA ASN A 97 7.08 1.43 16.62
C ASN A 97 6.84 -0.06 16.81
N HIS A 98 5.84 -0.44 17.57
CA HIS A 98 5.42 -1.82 17.61
C HIS A 98 4.58 -2.15 16.39
N PHE A 99 4.78 -3.34 15.87
CA PHE A 99 3.91 -3.92 14.89
C PHE A 99 2.71 -4.52 15.64
N MET A 100 1.51 -4.05 15.31
CA MET A 100 0.29 -4.36 16.03
C MET A 100 -0.65 -5.18 15.16
N GLU A 101 -1.39 -6.10 15.78
CA GLU A 101 -2.46 -6.85 15.12
C GLU A 101 -3.74 -6.86 15.96
N SER A 102 -4.88 -6.94 15.27
CA SER A 102 -6.19 -7.01 15.91
C SER A 102 -7.16 -7.84 15.07
N THR A 103 -8.07 -8.55 15.74
CA THR A 103 -9.17 -9.30 15.10
C THR A 103 -10.51 -8.58 15.17
N ASP A 104 -10.61 -7.48 15.91
CA ASP A 104 -11.86 -6.73 16.13
C ASP A 104 -11.71 -5.20 16.04
N ALA A 105 -10.49 -4.73 15.79
CA ALA A 105 -10.09 -3.31 15.78
C ALA A 105 -10.24 -2.60 17.16
N LEU A 106 -10.58 -3.31 18.22
CA LEU A 106 -10.72 -2.78 19.58
C LEU A 106 -9.56 -3.18 20.47
N VAL A 107 -9.23 -4.46 20.47
CA VAL A 107 -8.11 -5.02 21.21
C VAL A 107 -6.95 -5.24 20.24
N TRP A 108 -5.80 -4.72 20.61
CA TRP A 108 -4.59 -4.77 19.78
C TRP A 108 -3.46 -5.44 20.54
N ASP A 109 -2.91 -6.47 19.93
CA ASP A 109 -1.77 -7.21 20.44
C ASP A 109 -0.49 -6.74 19.75
N THR A 110 0.58 -6.63 20.51
CA THR A 110 1.92 -6.36 19.95
C THR A 110 2.45 -7.63 19.31
N ASN A 111 2.82 -7.53 18.04
CA ASN A 111 3.44 -8.61 17.29
C ASN A 111 4.84 -8.19 16.81
N GLY A 112 5.72 -7.92 17.76
CA GLY A 112 7.10 -7.49 17.52
C GLY A 112 7.24 -6.00 17.17
N GLU A 113 8.41 -5.62 16.73
CA GLU A 113 8.76 -4.25 16.35
C GLU A 113 8.87 -4.11 14.82
N VAL A 114 8.73 -2.87 14.36
CA VAL A 114 9.05 -2.52 12.96
C VAL A 114 10.57 -2.66 12.76
N PRO A 115 11.06 -3.06 11.58
CA PRO A 115 12.50 -3.14 11.32
C PRO A 115 13.21 -1.83 11.67
N ALA A 116 14.33 -1.92 12.40
CA ALA A 116 15.03 -0.74 12.93
C ALA A 116 15.51 0.23 11.84
N ASN A 117 15.83 -0.30 10.65
CA ASN A 117 16.29 0.47 9.49
C ASN A 117 15.17 0.77 8.49
N PHE A 118 13.91 0.47 8.84
CA PHE A 118 12.79 0.79 7.98
C PHE A 118 12.55 2.31 7.95
N PRO A 119 12.39 2.93 6.77
CA PRO A 119 12.26 4.37 6.64
C PRO A 119 10.85 4.85 7.03
N LYS A 120 10.60 4.98 8.33
CA LYS A 120 9.27 5.26 8.90
C LYS A 120 8.71 6.63 8.53
N ASN A 121 9.58 7.61 8.34
CA ASN A 121 9.21 9.00 8.07
C ASN A 121 9.01 9.28 6.58
N GLN A 122 9.08 8.26 5.74
CA GLN A 122 8.83 8.43 4.32
C GLN A 122 7.36 8.24 3.99
N LEU A 123 6.83 9.12 3.14
CA LEU A 123 5.44 9.10 2.71
C LEU A 123 5.08 7.84 1.90
N SER A 124 6.08 7.16 1.38
CA SER A 124 5.91 6.04 0.46
C SER A 124 6.52 4.75 0.99
N TYR A 125 5.80 4.07 1.81
CA TYR A 125 5.99 2.65 2.05
C TYR A 125 4.67 1.90 1.87
N THR A 126 4.78 0.64 1.56
CA THR A 126 3.64 -0.24 1.42
C THR A 126 3.89 -1.53 2.17
N ALA A 127 2.84 -2.15 2.65
CA ALA A 127 2.90 -3.40 3.35
C ALA A 127 1.79 -4.32 2.88
N TYR A 128 2.07 -5.60 2.84
CA TYR A 128 1.11 -6.60 2.47
C TYR A 128 1.25 -7.86 3.33
N PRO A 129 0.19 -8.31 4.01
CA PRO A 129 0.14 -9.62 4.63
C PRO A 129 -0.24 -10.66 3.57
N LEU A 130 0.62 -11.65 3.41
CA LEU A 130 0.32 -12.83 2.61
C LEU A 130 -0.11 -13.97 3.52
N VAL A 131 -1.26 -14.52 3.26
CA VAL A 131 -1.72 -15.73 3.96
C VAL A 131 -0.92 -16.91 3.41
N THR A 132 0.00 -17.44 4.21
CA THR A 132 0.84 -18.58 3.83
C THR A 132 0.20 -19.91 4.17
N ASN A 133 -0.62 -19.92 5.24
CA ASN A 133 -1.46 -21.04 5.64
C ASN A 133 -2.63 -20.52 6.51
N LYS A 134 -3.42 -21.44 7.08
CA LYS A 134 -4.61 -21.09 7.87
C LYS A 134 -4.37 -20.15 9.06
N PHE A 135 -3.14 -20.05 9.57
CA PHE A 135 -2.85 -19.40 10.85
C PHE A 135 -1.64 -18.46 10.81
N ILE A 136 -0.87 -18.49 9.75
CA ILE A 136 0.40 -17.78 9.65
C ILE A 136 0.37 -16.88 8.42
N ASP A 137 0.60 -15.60 8.64
CA ASP A 137 0.76 -14.62 7.59
C ASP A 137 2.24 -14.29 7.42
N ARG A 138 2.65 -14.04 6.19
CA ARG A 138 3.90 -13.38 5.90
C ARG A 138 3.62 -11.90 5.68
N MET A 139 4.26 -11.08 6.48
CA MET A 139 4.26 -9.65 6.26
C MET A 139 5.39 -9.27 5.31
N VAL A 140 5.07 -8.45 4.34
CA VAL A 140 6.04 -7.85 3.42
C VAL A 140 5.93 -6.35 3.56
N LEU A 141 7.00 -5.71 3.99
CA LEU A 141 7.15 -4.26 4.01
C LEU A 141 8.07 -3.84 2.87
N MET A 142 7.70 -2.80 2.18
CA MET A 142 8.49 -2.24 1.10
C MET A 142 8.56 -0.73 1.27
N GLY A 143 9.76 -0.20 1.34
CA GLY A 143 9.99 1.22 1.59
C GLY A 143 10.91 1.85 0.56
N GLU A 144 10.67 3.12 0.28
CA GLU A 144 11.59 3.95 -0.47
C GLU A 144 12.83 4.24 0.37
N ASN A 145 14.01 4.10 -0.23
CA ASN A 145 15.23 4.63 0.33
C ASN A 145 15.89 5.60 -0.66
N PRO A 146 15.57 6.89 -0.59
CA PRO A 146 16.10 7.89 -1.51
C PRO A 146 17.60 8.14 -1.31
N ILE A 147 18.15 7.80 -0.15
CA ILE A 147 19.58 7.92 0.18
C ILE A 147 20.30 6.59 -0.06
N ALA A 148 19.74 5.71 -0.86
CA ALA A 148 20.25 4.37 -1.03
C ALA A 148 21.76 4.38 -1.34
N THR A 149 22.55 4.34 -0.28
CA THR A 149 23.82 3.63 -0.36
C THR A 149 23.47 2.20 -0.72
N ASP A 150 24.29 1.54 -1.51
CA ASP A 150 24.02 0.19 -2.00
C ASP A 150 23.76 -0.87 -0.90
N THR A 151 23.75 -0.49 0.36
CA THR A 151 23.64 -1.36 1.54
C THR A 151 22.31 -1.28 2.26
N THR A 152 21.38 -0.43 1.84
CA THR A 152 20.08 -0.29 2.52
C THR A 152 19.01 -1.15 1.88
N SER A 153 18.28 -1.85 2.74
CA SER A 153 17.16 -2.70 2.33
C SER A 153 15.99 -1.86 1.86
N THR A 154 15.30 -2.35 0.85
CA THR A 154 14.00 -1.81 0.41
C THR A 154 12.86 -2.77 0.70
N VAL A 155 13.17 -4.02 0.98
CA VAL A 155 12.17 -5.06 1.28
C VAL A 155 12.55 -5.77 2.58
N TRP A 156 11.57 -5.90 3.45
CA TRP A 156 11.64 -6.67 4.69
C TRP A 156 10.50 -7.66 4.73
N THR A 157 10.78 -8.88 5.14
CA THR A 157 9.75 -9.91 5.31
C THR A 157 9.84 -10.56 6.68
N ARG A 158 8.70 -10.99 7.20
CA ARG A 158 8.60 -11.74 8.44
C ARG A 158 7.37 -12.64 8.42
N LEU A 159 7.47 -13.86 8.90
CA LEU A 159 6.27 -14.59 9.32
C LEU A 159 5.76 -14.00 10.65
N THR A 160 4.46 -13.94 10.83
CA THR A 160 3.86 -13.41 12.07
C THR A 160 4.17 -14.24 13.32
N THR A 161 4.73 -15.42 13.13
CA THR A 161 5.25 -16.31 14.19
C THR A 161 6.74 -16.16 14.48
N GLU A 162 7.45 -15.29 13.73
CA GLU A 162 8.88 -15.04 13.90
C GLU A 162 9.10 -13.75 14.70
N ASP A 163 10.20 -13.68 15.46
CA ASP A 163 10.54 -12.50 16.26
C ASP A 163 11.32 -11.43 15.49
N SER A 164 11.87 -11.78 14.31
CA SER A 164 12.75 -10.89 13.56
C SER A 164 12.35 -10.76 12.10
N TRP A 165 12.66 -9.58 11.55
CA TRP A 165 12.52 -9.30 10.13
C TRP A 165 13.75 -9.76 9.35
N ALA A 166 13.52 -10.46 8.26
CA ALA A 166 14.55 -10.65 7.24
C ALA A 166 14.54 -9.44 6.32
N ASP A 167 15.70 -8.86 6.09
CA ASP A 167 15.89 -7.75 5.16
C ASP A 167 16.63 -8.20 3.89
N TYR A 168 16.28 -7.56 2.79
CA TYR A 168 16.87 -7.83 1.49
C TYR A 168 17.54 -6.57 0.97
N PRO A 169 18.82 -6.35 1.33
CA PRO A 169 19.58 -5.19 0.89
C PRO A 169 19.79 -5.25 -0.62
N THR A 170 19.66 -4.11 -1.25
CA THR A 170 19.80 -3.98 -2.71
C THR A 170 21.18 -4.36 -3.23
N ALA A 171 22.21 -4.26 -2.38
CA ALA A 171 23.59 -4.63 -2.76
C ALA A 171 23.87 -6.14 -2.75
N ALA A 172 23.11 -6.91 -1.97
CA ALA A 172 23.29 -8.37 -1.91
C ALA A 172 22.68 -9.09 -3.13
N TYR A 173 21.81 -8.41 -3.83
CA TYR A 173 21.11 -8.92 -5.00
C TYR A 173 21.39 -8.00 -6.15
N ASP A 174 21.77 -8.56 -7.26
CA ASP A 174 21.84 -7.83 -8.52
C ASP A 174 20.57 -7.00 -8.66
N SER A 175 20.65 -5.80 -9.20
CA SER A 175 19.57 -4.80 -9.27
C SER A 175 18.24 -5.31 -9.86
N PHE A 176 18.18 -6.56 -10.25
CA PHE A 176 16.96 -7.28 -10.62
C PHE A 176 16.08 -7.70 -9.43
N TYR A 177 16.64 -7.81 -8.25
CA TYR A 177 15.94 -8.50 -7.16
C TYR A 177 15.23 -7.60 -6.16
N CYS A 178 15.50 -6.29 -6.21
CA CYS A 178 14.86 -5.36 -5.30
C CYS A 178 14.46 -4.10 -6.06
N PRO A 179 13.17 -3.79 -6.19
CA PRO A 179 12.72 -2.58 -6.86
C PRO A 179 13.15 -1.35 -6.06
N LYS A 180 14.01 -0.52 -6.65
CA LYS A 180 14.39 0.80 -6.11
C LYS A 180 13.53 1.85 -6.79
N LEU A 181 12.35 2.07 -6.26
CA LEU A 181 11.37 3.00 -6.81
C LEU A 181 10.98 4.04 -5.77
N ALA A 182 10.86 5.28 -6.21
CA ALA A 182 10.21 6.32 -5.41
C ALA A 182 8.70 6.07 -5.33
N ASN A 183 8.08 6.48 -4.23
CA ASN A 183 6.63 6.36 -4.04
C ASN A 183 6.11 4.97 -4.45
N ILE A 184 6.75 3.94 -3.89
CA ILE A 184 6.49 2.56 -4.29
C ILE A 184 5.09 2.11 -3.87
N ALA A 185 4.42 1.42 -4.78
CA ALA A 185 3.17 0.70 -4.55
C ALA A 185 3.40 -0.80 -4.61
N MET A 186 2.72 -1.54 -3.77
CA MET A 186 2.71 -3.00 -3.80
C MET A 186 1.27 -3.50 -3.83
N ILE A 187 0.99 -4.43 -4.72
CA ILE A 187 -0.32 -5.07 -4.82
C ILE A 187 -0.17 -6.58 -4.83
N HIS A 188 -1.18 -7.25 -4.31
CA HIS A 188 -1.38 -8.68 -4.51
C HIS A 188 -2.38 -8.89 -5.64
N TYR A 189 -2.01 -9.69 -6.62
CA TYR A 189 -2.83 -9.93 -7.79
C TYR A 189 -2.56 -11.34 -8.34
N ASN A 190 -3.59 -12.18 -8.43
CA ASN A 190 -3.47 -13.55 -8.92
C ASN A 190 -2.32 -14.35 -8.28
N ASP A 191 -2.31 -14.40 -6.94
CA ASP A 191 -1.34 -15.12 -6.11
C ASP A 191 0.13 -14.68 -6.26
N GLN A 192 0.34 -13.50 -6.80
CA GLN A 192 1.67 -12.88 -6.90
C GLN A 192 1.67 -11.47 -6.34
N LEU A 193 2.81 -11.05 -5.82
CA LEU A 193 3.03 -9.66 -5.48
C LEU A 193 3.58 -8.92 -6.69
N TYR A 194 3.09 -7.71 -6.88
CA TYR A 194 3.61 -6.78 -7.88
C TYR A 194 3.96 -5.46 -7.22
N ALA A 195 5.03 -4.84 -7.71
CA ALA A 195 5.46 -3.51 -7.28
C ALA A 195 5.66 -2.59 -8.48
N PHE A 196 5.30 -1.33 -8.30
CA PHE A 196 5.46 -0.26 -9.27
C PHE A 196 5.56 1.08 -8.55
N GLY A 197 5.81 2.17 -9.26
CA GLY A 197 5.85 3.47 -8.62
C GLY A 197 6.58 4.52 -9.43
N GLY A 198 7.15 5.49 -8.73
CA GLY A 198 7.89 6.61 -9.29
C GLY A 198 9.20 6.22 -9.97
N PRO A 199 10.04 7.23 -10.25
CA PRO A 199 11.33 6.98 -10.88
C PRO A 199 12.23 6.13 -9.99
N GLY A 200 13.12 5.41 -10.60
CA GLY A 200 14.00 4.51 -9.87
C GLY A 200 15.32 4.28 -10.60
N LYS A 201 16.04 3.26 -10.15
CA LYS A 201 17.30 2.84 -10.78
C LYS A 201 17.30 1.36 -11.10
N SER A 202 17.91 1.00 -12.21
CA SER A 202 18.16 -0.37 -12.63
C SER A 202 19.52 -0.44 -13.29
N PHE A 203 20.45 -1.23 -12.77
CA PHE A 203 21.86 -1.31 -13.23
C PHE A 203 22.53 0.08 -13.31
N GLY A 204 22.31 0.93 -12.30
CA GLY A 204 22.85 2.29 -12.28
C GLY A 204 22.23 3.26 -13.29
N LYS A 205 21.26 2.81 -14.10
CA LYS A 205 20.52 3.66 -15.04
C LYS A 205 19.21 4.10 -14.43
N ASP A 206 18.87 5.37 -14.65
CA ASP A 206 17.58 5.91 -14.25
C ASP A 206 16.46 5.26 -15.07
N ILE A 207 15.38 4.92 -14.40
CA ILE A 207 14.14 4.45 -15.00
C ILE A 207 13.01 5.45 -14.71
N PRO A 208 12.24 5.83 -15.72
CA PRO A 208 11.11 6.75 -15.53
C PRO A 208 10.03 6.15 -14.64
N ALA A 209 9.23 7.02 -14.00
CA ALA A 209 8.07 6.63 -13.23
C ALA A 209 7.11 5.77 -14.06
N PHE A 210 6.55 4.75 -13.44
CA PHE A 210 5.58 3.82 -14.06
C PHE A 210 6.08 3.10 -15.33
N SER A 211 7.36 3.13 -15.61
CA SER A 211 7.93 2.47 -16.79
C SER A 211 8.18 0.98 -16.60
N ARG A 212 8.09 0.48 -15.38
CA ARG A 212 8.32 -0.93 -15.05
C ARG A 212 7.36 -1.45 -14.00
N PHE A 213 6.98 -2.71 -14.20
CA PHE A 213 6.35 -3.58 -13.22
C PHE A 213 7.37 -4.59 -12.72
N TYR A 214 7.41 -4.79 -11.41
CA TYR A 214 8.18 -5.86 -10.79
C TYR A 214 7.22 -6.88 -10.21
N GLY A 215 7.56 -8.15 -10.32
CA GLY A 215 6.78 -9.26 -9.77
C GLY A 215 7.62 -10.11 -8.83
N SER A 216 6.98 -10.67 -7.82
CA SER A 216 7.55 -11.66 -6.91
C SER A 216 6.66 -12.90 -6.90
N THR A 217 7.28 -14.06 -7.08
CA THR A 217 6.62 -15.37 -7.02
C THR A 217 6.99 -16.16 -5.76
N ASP A 218 7.85 -15.60 -4.92
CA ASP A 218 8.37 -16.20 -3.70
C ASP A 218 8.03 -15.37 -2.44
N GLN A 219 6.84 -14.81 -2.44
CA GLN A 219 6.27 -14.08 -1.31
C GLN A 219 7.07 -12.83 -0.89
N GLY A 220 7.61 -12.11 -1.85
CA GLY A 220 8.33 -10.85 -1.62
C GLY A 220 9.83 -11.01 -1.35
N VAL A 221 10.37 -12.23 -1.42
CA VAL A 221 11.80 -12.48 -1.18
C VAL A 221 12.64 -11.99 -2.36
N THR A 222 12.25 -12.34 -3.58
CA THR A 222 12.91 -11.85 -4.80
C THR A 222 11.94 -11.16 -5.74
N TRP A 223 12.44 -10.17 -6.45
CA TRP A 223 11.66 -9.35 -7.37
C TRP A 223 12.33 -9.27 -8.73
N LYS A 224 11.55 -9.45 -9.77
CA LYS A 224 12.04 -9.39 -11.16
C LYS A 224 11.15 -8.46 -11.98
N PRO A 225 11.73 -7.73 -12.95
CA PRO A 225 10.90 -7.03 -13.92
C PRO A 225 9.96 -8.05 -14.59
N VAL A 226 8.68 -7.74 -14.59
CA VAL A 226 7.70 -8.52 -15.34
C VAL A 226 7.97 -8.34 -16.83
N SER A 227 7.53 -9.29 -17.64
CA SER A 227 7.70 -9.30 -19.09
C SER A 227 7.52 -7.92 -19.71
N ARG A 228 8.35 -7.61 -20.72
CA ARG A 228 8.28 -6.37 -21.51
C ARG A 228 6.90 -6.10 -22.15
N TYR A 229 5.99 -7.02 -22.03
CA TYR A 229 4.61 -6.88 -22.53
C TYR A 229 3.61 -6.42 -21.45
N VAL A 230 4.05 -6.28 -20.21
CA VAL A 230 3.25 -5.73 -19.11
C VAL A 230 3.82 -4.37 -18.75
N PHE A 231 3.13 -3.32 -19.14
CA PHE A 231 3.55 -1.94 -18.90
C PHE A 231 2.34 -1.04 -18.69
N PHE A 232 2.57 0.04 -18.00
CA PHE A 232 1.58 1.11 -17.88
C PHE A 232 1.50 1.93 -19.18
N PRO A 233 0.40 2.63 -19.40
CA PRO A 233 0.32 3.65 -20.44
C PRO A 233 1.49 4.64 -20.34
N THR A 234 2.03 5.09 -21.45
CA THR A 234 3.18 6.00 -21.49
C THR A 234 2.89 7.33 -20.81
N GLU A 235 1.64 7.75 -20.81
CA GLU A 235 1.13 8.95 -20.17
C GLU A 235 1.31 8.95 -18.64
N PHE A 236 1.48 7.78 -18.03
CA PHE A 236 1.59 7.66 -16.57
C PHE A 236 2.86 8.32 -16.02
N THR A 237 3.94 8.35 -16.79
CA THR A 237 5.14 9.09 -16.42
C THR A 237 4.85 10.59 -16.30
N ASP A 238 4.12 11.15 -17.25
CA ASP A 238 3.76 12.57 -17.25
C ASP A 238 2.75 12.90 -16.15
N LEU A 239 1.75 12.03 -15.94
CA LEU A 239 0.77 12.18 -14.87
C LEU A 239 1.43 12.12 -13.48
N TYR A 240 2.40 11.22 -13.30
CA TYR A 240 3.19 11.15 -12.08
C TYR A 240 3.93 12.48 -11.79
N ASN A 241 4.59 13.02 -12.81
CA ASN A 241 5.34 14.28 -12.68
C ASN A 241 4.39 15.47 -12.42
N GLN A 242 3.24 15.52 -13.08
CA GLN A 242 2.22 16.56 -12.87
C GLN A 242 1.59 16.48 -11.47
N ALA A 243 1.50 15.30 -10.91
CA ALA A 243 0.97 15.06 -9.57
C ALA A 243 2.04 15.22 -8.45
N ASP A 244 3.26 15.68 -8.77
CA ASP A 244 4.42 15.69 -7.87
C ASP A 244 4.65 14.34 -7.15
N GLY A 245 4.42 13.26 -7.87
CA GLY A 245 4.56 11.91 -7.35
C GLY A 245 3.39 11.41 -6.50
N ASN A 246 2.33 12.19 -6.33
CA ASN A 246 1.21 11.80 -5.49
C ASN A 246 0.13 11.07 -6.27
N TYR A 247 -0.09 9.81 -5.92
CA TYR A 247 -1.15 8.97 -6.46
C TYR A 247 -1.68 8.01 -5.40
N SER A 248 -2.88 7.53 -5.62
CA SER A 248 -3.50 6.48 -4.81
C SER A 248 -3.83 5.28 -5.69
N TYR A 249 -3.83 4.11 -5.11
CA TYR A 249 -4.11 2.88 -5.84
C TYR A 249 -4.90 1.88 -4.99
N VAL A 250 -5.65 1.04 -5.65
CA VAL A 250 -6.36 -0.07 -5.02
C VAL A 250 -6.68 -1.16 -6.06
N VAL A 251 -6.66 -2.40 -5.62
CA VAL A 251 -7.21 -3.53 -6.39
C VAL A 251 -8.60 -3.84 -5.86
N ASP A 252 -9.60 -3.80 -6.74
CA ASP A 252 -10.98 -4.08 -6.35
C ASP A 252 -11.29 -5.60 -6.33
N LYS A 253 -12.45 -5.95 -5.82
CA LYS A 253 -12.92 -7.34 -5.73
C LYS A 253 -13.08 -8.06 -7.09
N ASN A 254 -13.05 -7.33 -8.18
CA ASN A 254 -13.12 -7.85 -9.54
C ASN A 254 -11.73 -7.91 -10.20
N ASN A 255 -10.67 -7.75 -9.41
CA ASN A 255 -9.29 -7.72 -9.88
C ASN A 255 -9.01 -6.61 -10.91
N PHE A 256 -9.60 -5.44 -10.73
CA PHE A 256 -9.15 -4.25 -11.42
C PHE A 256 -8.21 -3.45 -10.52
N LEU A 257 -7.08 -3.07 -11.07
CA LEU A 257 -6.21 -2.06 -10.50
C LEU A 257 -6.76 -0.69 -10.87
N TRP A 258 -6.98 0.13 -9.86
CA TRP A 258 -7.37 1.53 -10.00
C TRP A 258 -6.19 2.39 -9.58
N ILE A 259 -5.93 3.45 -10.32
CA ILE A 259 -4.92 4.46 -10.00
C ILE A 259 -5.60 5.82 -10.15
N ILE A 260 -5.40 6.67 -9.14
CA ILE A 260 -5.99 8.00 -9.05
C ILE A 260 -4.86 9.01 -8.87
N TRP A 261 -4.78 9.97 -9.74
CA TRP A 261 -3.78 11.02 -9.72
C TRP A 261 -4.27 12.22 -8.90
N SER A 262 -3.53 12.59 -7.86
CA SER A 262 -4.03 13.51 -6.82
C SER A 262 -4.31 14.93 -7.31
N ARG A 263 -3.57 15.44 -8.30
CA ARG A 263 -3.78 16.81 -8.81
C ARG A 263 -4.77 16.91 -9.95
N SER A 264 -4.68 16.01 -10.90
CA SER A 264 -5.58 16.04 -12.05
C SER A 264 -6.96 15.47 -11.72
N GLY A 265 -7.04 14.63 -10.68
CA GLY A 265 -8.25 13.85 -10.40
C GLY A 265 -8.53 12.77 -11.45
N GLU A 266 -7.59 12.53 -12.37
CA GLU A 266 -7.75 11.47 -13.36
C GLU A 266 -7.76 10.10 -12.70
N VAL A 267 -8.67 9.26 -13.17
CA VAL A 267 -8.88 7.89 -12.70
C VAL A 267 -8.65 6.91 -13.83
N TRP A 268 -7.74 6.00 -13.57
CA TRP A 268 -7.43 4.92 -14.50
C TRP A 268 -7.80 3.58 -13.90
N ARG A 269 -8.32 2.70 -14.75
CA ARG A 269 -8.67 1.33 -14.37
C ARG A 269 -8.13 0.34 -15.38
N GLY A 270 -7.43 -0.67 -14.90
CA GLY A 270 -6.85 -1.68 -15.77
C GLY A 270 -6.81 -3.06 -15.11
N ARG A 271 -6.43 -4.05 -15.87
CA ARG A 271 -6.13 -5.39 -15.42
C ARG A 271 -4.76 -5.81 -15.90
N ILE A 272 -4.03 -6.54 -15.06
CA ILE A 272 -2.83 -7.25 -15.48
C ILE A 272 -3.32 -8.48 -16.26
N ASN A 273 -3.25 -8.43 -17.58
CA ASN A 273 -3.63 -9.55 -18.41
C ASN A 273 -2.47 -10.54 -18.51
N LYS A 274 -2.64 -11.70 -17.90
CA LYS A 274 -1.80 -12.89 -18.20
C LYS A 274 -2.31 -13.56 -19.47
N LEU A 275 -2.34 -12.86 -20.58
CA LEU A 275 -2.65 -13.50 -21.86
C LEU A 275 -1.43 -14.29 -22.31
N GLY A 276 -1.35 -15.56 -21.89
CA GLY A 276 -0.73 -16.65 -22.67
C GLY A 276 0.74 -16.52 -23.10
N PHE A 277 1.45 -15.50 -22.66
CA PHE A 277 2.81 -15.23 -23.09
C PHE A 277 3.88 -15.93 -22.28
N ASP A 278 3.50 -16.51 -21.14
CA ASP A 278 4.44 -17.20 -20.25
C ASP A 278 4.42 -18.73 -20.43
N SER A 279 3.73 -19.23 -21.43
CA SER A 279 3.60 -20.70 -21.62
C SER A 279 4.69 -21.33 -22.47
N LYS A 280 5.71 -20.58 -22.85
CA LYS A 280 6.85 -21.11 -23.62
C LYS A 280 8.14 -20.39 -23.26
N GLU A 281 8.67 -20.69 -22.09
CA GLU A 281 10.11 -20.70 -21.85
C GLU A 281 10.45 -21.84 -20.91
#